data_b2472d03ab3ed50497daa64c10c71e4d
#
_entry.id   b2472d03ab3ed50497daa64c10c71e4d
#
_cell.length_a   1.000
_cell.length_b   1.000
_cell.length_c   1.000
_cell.angle_alpha   90.00
_cell.angle_beta   90.00
_cell.angle_gamma   90.00
#
_symmetry.space_group_name_H-M   'P 1'
#
loop_
_entity.id
_entity.type
_entity.pdbx_description
1 polymer ?
#
loop_
_entity_poly.entity_id
_entity_poly.type
_entity_poly.pdbx_seq_one_letter_code
_entity_poly.pdbx_strand_id
1 'polypeptide(L)'
;MDVKSSMDRCNTGVTTVVVAPRILLAEQLCSEFMEVIDPDNSDPYLHVMHVHSGETHYTSTTNADKINVYANCARNMGENCIIFTTYNSLHRIMEADIEVNNIYFDEAHNSVKKNFFPATEYFAENADRCYFYTATPKHSLTPKKPGMNWSVYGQVLANIPAPELVEGGYILPPKVVVKQLPLVKGRKVMYAEDADNLLETIDDNNIDKTLICARTTKQIMGLISQSDFCLEIAKRG
;
A
#
# COMPACT_ATOMS: atom_id res chain seq x y z
N MET A 1 0.60 5.00 16.38
CA MET A 1 -0.01 6.27 16.79
C MET A 1 -1.42 6.27 16.24
N ASP A 2 -2.39 6.44 17.08
CA ASP A 2 -3.80 6.27 16.70
C ASP A 2 -4.28 7.51 15.94
N VAL A 3 -4.73 7.35 14.70
CA VAL A 3 -5.30 8.43 13.86
C VAL A 3 -6.45 9.10 14.59
N LYS A 4 -7.32 8.31 15.23
CA LYS A 4 -8.42 8.80 16.05
C LYS A 4 -7.94 9.77 17.12
N SER A 5 -6.86 9.43 17.84
CA SER A 5 -6.35 10.29 18.91
C SER A 5 -5.76 11.62 18.41
N SER A 6 -5.31 11.70 17.16
CA SER A 6 -4.88 12.98 16.57
C SER A 6 -6.04 13.82 16.08
N MET A 7 -7.16 13.21 15.68
CA MET A 7 -8.39 13.91 15.29
C MET A 7 -9.17 14.42 16.51
N ASP A 8 -9.24 13.65 17.61
CA ASP A 8 -9.94 14.02 18.84
C ASP A 8 -9.31 15.22 19.58
N ARG A 9 -8.06 15.60 19.28
CA ARG A 9 -7.33 16.69 19.99
C ARG A 9 -7.55 18.08 19.42
N CYS A 10 -8.16 18.18 18.26
CA CYS A 10 -8.36 19.47 17.58
C CYS A 10 -9.84 19.86 17.56
N ASN A 11 -10.16 21.00 18.17
CA ASN A 11 -11.48 21.64 18.02
C ASN A 11 -11.62 22.37 16.66
N THR A 12 -10.69 22.20 15.75
CA THR A 12 -10.65 22.74 14.39
C THR A 12 -10.52 21.59 13.41
N GLY A 13 -11.20 21.66 12.28
CA GLY A 13 -11.17 20.60 11.26
C GLY A 13 -9.74 20.16 10.90
N VAL A 14 -9.48 18.87 11.00
CA VAL A 14 -8.19 18.25 10.71
C VAL A 14 -8.25 17.55 9.36
N THR A 15 -7.29 17.84 8.48
CA THR A 15 -7.11 17.11 7.23
C THR A 15 -6.03 16.06 7.40
N THR A 16 -6.42 14.81 7.19
CA THR A 16 -5.53 13.64 7.23
C THR A 16 -5.44 13.00 5.85
N VAL A 17 -4.24 12.70 5.40
CA VAL A 17 -3.99 12.02 4.11
C VAL A 17 -3.38 10.65 4.36
N VAL A 18 -3.90 9.62 3.71
CA VAL A 18 -3.38 8.24 3.74
C VAL A 18 -2.96 7.84 2.33
N VAL A 19 -1.69 7.53 2.17
CA VAL A 19 -1.08 7.23 0.86
C VAL A 19 -0.78 5.75 0.75
N ALA A 20 -1.38 5.10 -0.23
CA ALA A 20 -1.20 3.67 -0.51
C ALA A 20 -0.49 3.44 -1.86
N PRO A 21 0.15 2.28 -2.08
CA PRO A 21 0.83 1.98 -3.35
C PRO A 21 -0.11 1.73 -4.52
N ARG A 22 -1.37 1.34 -4.26
CA ARG A 22 -2.37 0.99 -5.29
C ARG A 22 -3.78 1.36 -4.83
N ILE A 23 -4.71 1.54 -5.79
CA ILE A 23 -6.12 1.88 -5.54
C ILE A 23 -6.78 0.88 -4.59
N LEU A 24 -6.67 -0.42 -4.88
CA LEU A 24 -7.26 -1.46 -4.03
C LEU A 24 -6.79 -1.40 -2.57
N LEU A 25 -5.51 -1.08 -2.35
CA LEU A 25 -4.98 -0.91 -0.99
C LEU A 25 -5.45 0.39 -0.34
N ALA A 26 -5.66 1.46 -1.13
CA ALA A 26 -6.25 2.69 -0.60
C ALA A 26 -7.70 2.46 -0.14
N GLU A 27 -8.46 1.66 -0.88
CA GLU A 27 -9.83 1.26 -0.51
C GLU A 27 -9.85 0.36 0.72
N GLN A 28 -8.94 -0.62 0.79
CA GLN A 28 -8.80 -1.49 1.96
C GLN A 28 -8.44 -0.69 3.22
N LEU A 29 -7.44 0.18 3.13
CA LEU A 29 -7.07 1.06 4.25
C LEU A 29 -8.23 1.96 4.66
N CYS A 30 -9.00 2.49 3.68
CA CYS A 30 -10.21 3.26 3.99
C CYS A 30 -11.18 2.42 4.84
N SER A 31 -11.48 1.20 4.44
CA SER A 31 -12.38 0.32 5.19
C SER A 31 -11.86 0.03 6.61
N GLU A 32 -10.59 -0.31 6.75
CA GLU A 32 -9.96 -0.58 8.04
C GLU A 32 -9.93 0.66 8.96
N PHE A 33 -9.67 1.85 8.40
CA PHE A 33 -9.72 3.10 9.15
C PHE A 33 -11.14 3.42 9.60
N MET A 34 -12.14 3.27 8.73
CA MET A 34 -13.53 3.55 9.06
C MET A 34 -14.08 2.59 10.12
N GLU A 35 -13.70 1.32 10.11
CA GLU A 35 -14.06 0.36 11.18
C GLU A 35 -13.61 0.82 12.59
N VAL A 36 -12.53 1.60 12.66
CA VAL A 36 -11.99 2.08 13.94
C VAL A 36 -12.50 3.47 14.29
N ILE A 37 -12.61 4.37 13.30
CA ILE A 37 -12.90 5.81 13.53
C ILE A 37 -14.40 6.04 13.60
N ASP A 38 -15.15 5.45 12.70
CA ASP A 38 -16.61 5.58 12.59
C ASP A 38 -17.27 4.23 12.23
N PRO A 39 -17.25 3.25 13.16
CA PRO A 39 -17.71 1.89 12.91
C PRO A 39 -19.19 1.82 12.50
N ASP A 40 -20.01 2.77 12.92
CA ASP A 40 -21.43 2.82 12.59
C ASP A 40 -21.72 3.67 11.35
N ASN A 41 -20.69 4.28 10.75
CA ASN A 41 -20.79 5.23 9.63
C ASN A 41 -21.82 6.33 9.89
N SER A 42 -21.78 6.88 11.08
CA SER A 42 -22.80 7.80 11.63
C SER A 42 -22.26 9.19 12.00
N ASP A 43 -20.93 9.39 11.92
CA ASP A 43 -20.33 10.68 12.25
C ASP A 43 -20.58 11.71 11.13
N PRO A 44 -21.48 12.69 11.34
CA PRO A 44 -21.80 13.70 10.33
C PRO A 44 -20.67 14.73 10.13
N TYR A 45 -19.67 14.76 11.01
CA TYR A 45 -18.56 15.70 11.00
C TYR A 45 -17.27 15.11 10.42
N LEU A 46 -17.34 13.89 9.90
CA LEU A 46 -16.26 13.21 9.24
C LEU A 46 -16.49 13.12 7.72
N HIS A 47 -15.61 13.77 6.97
CA HIS A 47 -15.63 13.75 5.51
C HIS A 47 -14.59 12.79 4.97
N VAL A 48 -14.99 11.90 4.08
CA VAL A 48 -14.09 10.92 3.45
C VAL A 48 -14.04 11.16 1.95
N MET A 49 -12.82 11.23 1.41
CA MET A 49 -12.57 11.41 -0.02
C MET A 49 -11.50 10.46 -0.52
N HIS A 50 -11.64 10.02 -1.75
CA HIS A 50 -10.60 9.31 -2.49
C HIS A 50 -9.99 10.19 -3.58
N VAL A 51 -8.66 10.21 -3.67
CA VAL A 51 -7.92 10.92 -4.73
C VAL A 51 -7.17 9.90 -5.58
N HIS A 52 -7.89 9.28 -6.50
CA HIS A 52 -7.38 8.36 -7.52
C HIS A 52 -8.41 8.15 -8.63
N SER A 53 -8.05 7.42 -9.68
CA SER A 53 -8.92 7.20 -10.86
C SER A 53 -9.89 6.03 -10.71
N GLY A 54 -9.90 5.33 -9.58
CA GLY A 54 -10.85 4.23 -9.32
C GLY A 54 -12.22 4.74 -8.88
N GLU A 55 -13.24 3.92 -9.07
CA GLU A 55 -14.58 4.13 -8.53
C GLU A 55 -14.63 3.60 -7.10
N THR A 56 -15.26 4.32 -6.18
CA THR A 56 -15.40 3.95 -4.77
C THR A 56 -16.79 4.33 -4.26
N HIS A 57 -17.15 3.87 -3.07
CA HIS A 57 -18.39 4.25 -2.40
C HIS A 57 -18.40 5.70 -1.88
N TYR A 58 -17.22 6.31 -1.77
CA TYR A 58 -17.04 7.69 -1.33
C TYR A 58 -16.78 8.62 -2.52
N THR A 59 -16.78 9.93 -2.26
CA THR A 59 -16.38 10.92 -3.26
C THR A 59 -14.99 10.62 -3.78
N SER A 60 -14.84 10.48 -5.11
CA SER A 60 -13.56 10.22 -5.75
C SER A 60 -13.28 11.25 -6.84
N THR A 61 -12.07 11.80 -6.85
CA THR A 61 -11.66 12.77 -7.88
C THR A 61 -10.13 12.88 -7.98
N THR A 62 -9.63 13.25 -9.15
CA THR A 62 -8.23 13.66 -9.37
C THR A 62 -8.12 15.15 -9.76
N ASN A 63 -9.23 15.89 -9.70
CA ASN A 63 -9.25 17.31 -10.01
C ASN A 63 -8.84 18.12 -8.77
N ALA A 64 -7.77 18.91 -8.88
CA ALA A 64 -7.20 19.67 -7.77
C ALA A 64 -8.19 20.71 -7.20
N ASP A 65 -8.97 21.39 -8.04
CA ASP A 65 -9.96 22.37 -7.58
C ASP A 65 -11.07 21.72 -6.74
N LYS A 66 -11.52 20.52 -7.15
CA LYS A 66 -12.53 19.78 -6.38
C LYS A 66 -11.98 19.29 -5.04
N ILE A 67 -10.72 18.84 -5.01
CA ILE A 67 -10.03 18.47 -3.78
C ILE A 67 -9.94 19.67 -2.84
N ASN A 68 -9.51 20.81 -3.37
CA ASN A 68 -9.41 22.06 -2.62
C ASN A 68 -10.75 22.47 -2.00
N VAL A 69 -11.81 22.53 -2.81
CA VAL A 69 -13.16 22.91 -2.34
C VAL A 69 -13.64 21.95 -1.25
N TYR A 70 -13.50 20.66 -1.45
CA TYR A 70 -13.99 19.66 -0.51
C TYR A 70 -13.26 19.73 0.85
N ALA A 71 -11.95 19.74 0.85
CA ALA A 71 -11.15 19.78 2.07
C ALA A 71 -11.33 21.12 2.83
N ASN A 72 -11.33 22.25 2.11
CA ASN A 72 -11.51 23.55 2.73
C ASN A 72 -12.95 23.77 3.22
N CYS A 73 -13.98 23.20 2.59
CA CYS A 73 -15.33 23.23 3.12
C CYS A 73 -15.40 22.52 4.48
N ALA A 74 -14.90 21.29 4.59
CA ALA A 74 -14.86 20.58 5.86
C ALA A 74 -14.10 21.38 6.94
N ARG A 75 -12.90 21.87 6.59
CA ARG A 75 -12.07 22.65 7.51
C ARG A 75 -12.76 23.93 8.01
N ASN A 76 -13.40 24.67 7.12
CA ASN A 76 -14.10 25.92 7.47
C ASN A 76 -15.33 25.68 8.36
N MET A 77 -15.93 24.49 8.29
CA MET A 77 -16.98 24.04 9.19
C MET A 77 -16.46 23.52 10.53
N GLY A 78 -15.13 23.39 10.69
CA GLY A 78 -14.52 22.79 11.87
C GLY A 78 -14.60 21.25 11.87
N GLU A 79 -14.84 20.64 10.70
CA GLU A 79 -15.07 19.21 10.52
C GLU A 79 -13.83 18.51 10.00
N ASN A 80 -13.70 17.21 10.30
CA ASN A 80 -12.54 16.43 9.92
C ASN A 80 -12.65 15.89 8.49
N CYS A 81 -11.52 15.85 7.78
CA CYS A 81 -11.43 15.30 6.44
C CYS A 81 -10.33 14.24 6.36
N ILE A 82 -10.68 13.04 5.86
CA ILE A 82 -9.70 12.00 5.56
C ILE A 82 -9.66 11.79 4.05
N ILE A 83 -8.46 11.85 3.48
CA ILE A 83 -8.22 11.67 2.05
C ILE A 83 -7.38 10.41 1.86
N PHE A 84 -7.93 9.39 1.19
CA PHE A 84 -7.20 8.21 0.76
C PHE A 84 -6.70 8.40 -0.67
N THR A 85 -5.41 8.20 -0.88
CA THR A 85 -4.79 8.42 -2.18
C THR A 85 -3.74 7.36 -2.53
N THR A 86 -3.29 7.39 -3.77
CA THR A 86 -2.14 6.58 -4.20
C THR A 86 -0.93 7.47 -4.44
N TYR A 87 0.29 6.87 -4.41
CA TYR A 87 1.51 7.58 -4.81
C TYR A 87 1.40 8.23 -6.18
N ASN A 88 0.67 7.60 -7.11
CA ASN A 88 0.46 8.14 -8.46
C ASN A 88 -0.40 9.41 -8.47
N SER A 89 -1.28 9.58 -7.48
CA SER A 89 -2.22 10.70 -7.41
C SER A 89 -1.88 11.73 -6.34
N LEU A 90 -0.89 11.47 -5.50
CA LEU A 90 -0.48 12.34 -4.39
C LEU A 90 -0.16 13.78 -4.86
N HIS A 91 0.46 13.92 -6.05
CA HIS A 91 0.74 15.22 -6.65
C HIS A 91 -0.52 16.07 -6.89
N ARG A 92 -1.71 15.44 -7.03
CA ARG A 92 -2.99 16.17 -7.18
C ARG A 92 -3.41 16.86 -5.89
N ILE A 93 -3.07 16.28 -4.75
CA ILE A 93 -3.31 16.89 -3.44
C ILE A 93 -2.33 18.05 -3.23
N MET A 94 -1.08 17.90 -3.66
CA MET A 94 -0.09 18.97 -3.68
C MET A 94 -0.54 20.15 -4.57
N GLU A 95 -1.05 19.86 -5.78
CA GLU A 95 -1.60 20.87 -6.70
C GLU A 95 -2.86 21.55 -6.15
N ALA A 96 -3.62 20.88 -5.29
CA ALA A 96 -4.82 21.44 -4.66
C ALA A 96 -4.51 22.49 -3.58
N ASP A 97 -3.26 22.58 -3.13
CA ASP A 97 -2.78 23.57 -2.15
C ASP A 97 -3.67 23.64 -0.91
N ILE A 98 -3.92 22.48 -0.31
CA ILE A 98 -4.68 22.34 0.93
C ILE A 98 -3.74 22.19 2.13
N GLU A 99 -4.17 22.66 3.30
CA GLU A 99 -3.45 22.39 4.53
C GLU A 99 -3.66 20.94 4.97
N VAL A 100 -2.56 20.20 5.15
CA VAL A 100 -2.56 18.81 5.61
C VAL A 100 -1.93 18.74 7.00
N ASN A 101 -2.69 18.29 7.98
CA ASN A 101 -2.19 18.17 9.35
C ASN A 101 -1.46 16.84 9.56
N ASN A 102 -2.01 15.73 9.06
CA ASN A 102 -1.35 14.44 9.19
C ASN A 102 -1.25 13.76 7.84
N ILE A 103 -0.11 13.16 7.54
CA ILE A 103 0.04 12.31 6.36
C ILE A 103 0.72 10.99 6.72
N TYR A 104 0.15 9.89 6.25
CA TYR A 104 0.59 8.53 6.49
C TYR A 104 0.94 7.86 5.16
N PHE A 105 2.18 7.43 5.03
CA PHE A 105 2.68 6.73 3.85
C PHE A 105 2.77 5.23 4.13
N ASP A 106 1.86 4.46 3.57
CA ASP A 106 1.95 3.00 3.60
C ASP A 106 2.90 2.50 2.50
N GLU A 107 3.62 1.40 2.78
CA GLU A 107 4.68 0.87 1.92
C GLU A 107 5.64 1.97 1.43
N ALA A 108 6.13 2.76 2.39
CA ALA A 108 6.87 3.99 2.14
C ALA A 108 8.15 3.83 1.31
N HIS A 109 8.65 2.60 1.14
CA HIS A 109 9.73 2.31 0.20
C HIS A 109 9.37 2.62 -1.28
N ASN A 110 8.09 2.88 -1.59
CA ASN A 110 7.65 3.35 -2.91
C ASN A 110 7.92 4.84 -3.12
N SER A 111 7.92 5.64 -2.06
CA SER A 111 8.09 7.09 -2.11
C SER A 111 9.43 7.55 -2.69
N VAL A 112 10.48 6.73 -2.61
CA VAL A 112 11.81 7.03 -3.18
C VAL A 112 11.87 6.96 -4.71
N LYS A 113 10.79 6.55 -5.38
CA LYS A 113 10.74 6.54 -6.85
C LYS A 113 10.74 7.96 -7.40
N LYS A 114 11.46 8.18 -8.51
CA LYS A 114 11.65 9.50 -9.13
C LYS A 114 10.34 10.29 -9.32
N ASN A 115 9.26 9.62 -9.68
CA ASN A 115 7.97 10.27 -9.95
C ASN A 115 7.15 10.55 -8.68
N PHE A 116 7.47 9.91 -7.56
CA PHE A 116 6.72 10.02 -6.30
C PHE A 116 7.43 10.91 -5.28
N PHE A 117 8.74 10.94 -5.34
CA PHE A 117 9.57 11.64 -4.38
C PHE A 117 9.26 13.15 -4.26
N PRO A 118 9.03 13.92 -5.35
CA PRO A 118 8.75 15.36 -5.23
C PRO A 118 7.51 15.67 -4.37
N ALA A 119 6.41 14.92 -4.56
CA ALA A 119 5.23 15.10 -3.73
C ALA A 119 5.46 14.61 -2.28
N THR A 120 6.23 13.55 -2.10
CA THR A 120 6.61 13.06 -0.77
C THR A 120 7.43 14.09 -0.01
N GLU A 121 8.44 14.68 -0.64
CA GLU A 121 9.29 15.73 -0.08
C GLU A 121 8.46 16.96 0.30
N TYR A 122 7.58 17.40 -0.59
CA TYR A 122 6.66 18.52 -0.33
C TYR A 122 5.85 18.30 0.96
N PHE A 123 5.20 17.14 1.11
CA PHE A 123 4.38 16.87 2.30
C PHE A 123 5.22 16.62 3.55
N ALA A 124 6.42 16.08 3.43
CA ALA A 124 7.32 15.93 4.57
C ALA A 124 7.76 17.29 5.16
N GLU A 125 7.79 18.33 4.32
CA GLU A 125 8.18 19.70 4.71
C GLU A 125 6.98 20.57 5.12
N ASN A 126 5.78 20.31 4.60
CA ASN A 126 4.63 21.20 4.74
C ASN A 126 3.48 20.64 5.59
N ALA A 127 3.40 19.33 5.83
CA ALA A 127 2.42 18.77 6.75
C ALA A 127 2.88 18.92 8.19
N ASP A 128 1.94 19.10 9.14
CA ASP A 128 2.28 19.20 10.57
C ASP A 128 2.94 17.92 11.08
N ARG A 129 2.50 16.75 10.57
CA ARG A 129 3.04 15.43 10.93
C ARG A 129 3.07 14.51 9.72
N CYS A 130 4.22 13.89 9.51
CA CYS A 130 4.46 12.96 8.41
C CYS A 130 4.99 11.63 8.95
N TYR A 131 4.33 10.52 8.59
CA TYR A 131 4.68 9.18 9.05
C TYR A 131 4.90 8.23 7.89
N PHE A 132 5.98 7.45 7.96
CA PHE A 132 6.39 6.50 6.94
C PHE A 132 6.41 5.09 7.51
N TYR A 133 5.60 4.18 6.92
CA TYR A 133 5.51 2.78 7.31
C TYR A 133 6.06 1.88 6.21
N THR A 134 6.96 1.00 6.53
CA THR A 134 7.48 -0.01 5.60
C THR A 134 8.21 -1.13 6.32
N ALA A 135 8.03 -2.36 5.85
CA ALA A 135 8.83 -3.51 6.29
C ALA A 135 10.19 -3.59 5.56
N THR A 136 10.36 -2.88 4.45
CA THR A 136 11.53 -3.00 3.56
C THR A 136 12.09 -1.62 3.18
N PRO A 137 12.73 -0.89 4.12
CA PRO A 137 13.26 0.44 3.83
C PRO A 137 14.30 0.40 2.69
N LYS A 138 14.17 1.31 1.74
CA LYS A 138 15.09 1.46 0.62
C LYS A 138 16.06 2.61 0.86
N HIS A 139 17.29 2.28 1.15
CA HIS A 139 18.37 3.25 1.30
C HIS A 139 19.06 3.51 -0.03
N SER A 140 19.58 4.73 -0.20
CA SER A 140 20.40 5.11 -1.35
C SER A 140 21.85 5.33 -0.92
N LEU A 141 22.77 4.77 -1.70
CA LEU A 141 24.22 4.99 -1.53
C LEU A 141 24.72 6.17 -2.37
N THR A 142 23.84 6.76 -3.21
CA THR A 142 24.23 7.84 -4.10
C THR A 142 23.38 9.08 -3.87
N PRO A 143 23.98 10.30 -3.91
CA PRO A 143 23.23 11.54 -3.72
C PRO A 143 22.29 11.88 -4.91
N LYS A 144 22.37 11.11 -6.00
CA LYS A 144 21.55 11.32 -7.20
C LYS A 144 20.18 10.62 -7.17
N LYS A 145 19.97 9.70 -6.23
CA LYS A 145 18.72 8.95 -6.12
C LYS A 145 18.21 9.09 -4.70
N PRO A 146 16.92 9.42 -4.50
CA PRO A 146 16.33 9.46 -3.18
C PRO A 146 16.44 8.10 -2.46
N GLY A 147 16.60 8.14 -1.17
CA GLY A 147 16.62 6.98 -0.30
C GLY A 147 16.05 7.32 1.06
N MET A 148 15.48 6.33 1.74
CA MET A 148 14.87 6.52 3.06
C MET A 148 15.88 6.84 4.17
N ASN A 149 17.17 6.89 3.84
CA ASN A 149 18.23 7.42 4.70
C ASN A 149 18.43 8.95 4.56
N TRP A 150 17.62 9.62 3.78
CA TRP A 150 17.63 11.10 3.66
C TRP A 150 16.84 11.74 4.80
N SER A 151 17.15 12.99 5.11
CA SER A 151 16.52 13.78 6.19
C SER A 151 15.00 13.93 6.06
N VAL A 152 14.47 13.89 4.84
CA VAL A 152 13.03 13.92 4.53
C VAL A 152 12.23 12.85 5.29
N TYR A 153 12.85 11.70 5.57
CA TYR A 153 12.18 10.58 6.25
C TYR A 153 12.29 10.63 7.78
N GLY A 154 13.02 11.60 8.30
CA GLY A 154 13.17 11.78 9.75
C GLY A 154 13.91 10.64 10.45
N GLN A 155 13.59 10.45 11.72
CA GLN A 155 14.17 9.39 12.55
C GLN A 155 13.30 8.13 12.55
N VAL A 156 13.94 6.96 12.65
CA VAL A 156 13.21 5.70 12.86
C VAL A 156 12.62 5.71 14.27
N LEU A 157 11.29 5.72 14.35
CA LEU A 157 10.56 5.75 15.63
C LEU A 157 10.37 4.35 16.22
N ALA A 158 10.17 3.35 15.37
CA ALA A 158 10.02 1.97 15.77
C ALA A 158 10.63 1.05 14.70
N ASN A 159 11.31 0.01 15.15
CA ASN A 159 11.82 -1.06 14.31
C ASN A 159 11.59 -2.38 15.05
N ILE A 160 10.68 -3.21 14.53
CA ILE A 160 10.35 -4.51 15.11
C ILE A 160 10.83 -5.59 14.15
N PRO A 161 11.96 -6.24 14.42
CA PRO A 161 12.50 -7.29 13.55
C PRO A 161 11.57 -8.52 13.51
N ALA A 162 11.48 -9.18 12.35
CA ALA A 162 10.68 -10.39 12.20
C ALA A 162 11.01 -11.51 13.22
N PRO A 163 12.28 -11.75 13.62
CA PRO A 163 12.58 -12.70 14.69
C PRO A 163 11.88 -12.42 16.01
N GLU A 164 11.80 -11.16 16.45
CA GLU A 164 11.07 -10.78 17.67
C GLU A 164 9.57 -11.08 17.58
N LEU A 165 8.98 -10.88 16.40
CA LEU A 165 7.57 -11.19 16.15
C LEU A 165 7.31 -12.70 16.17
N VAL A 166 8.27 -13.51 15.68
CA VAL A 166 8.20 -14.97 15.73
C VAL A 166 8.35 -15.46 17.18
N GLU A 167 9.33 -14.95 17.93
CA GLU A 167 9.55 -15.30 19.34
C GLU A 167 8.37 -14.89 20.21
N GLY A 168 7.74 -13.76 19.92
CA GLY A 168 6.53 -13.29 20.60
C GLY A 168 5.25 -14.04 20.18
N GLY A 169 5.31 -14.96 19.22
CA GLY A 169 4.17 -15.72 18.72
C GLY A 169 3.17 -14.92 17.89
N TYR A 170 3.54 -13.70 17.45
CA TYR A 170 2.67 -12.84 16.62
C TYR A 170 2.62 -13.28 15.15
N ILE A 171 3.72 -13.87 14.66
CA ILE A 171 3.81 -14.44 13.31
C ILE A 171 4.45 -15.82 13.35
N LEU A 172 4.10 -16.66 12.39
CA LEU A 172 4.72 -17.97 12.24
C LEU A 172 6.11 -17.84 11.61
N PRO A 173 7.09 -18.68 11.98
CA PRO A 173 8.38 -18.71 11.33
C PRO A 173 8.22 -19.11 9.85
N PRO A 174 8.77 -18.34 8.90
CA PRO A 174 8.68 -18.68 7.49
C PRO A 174 9.52 -19.93 7.17
N LYS A 175 8.93 -20.91 6.47
CA LYS A 175 9.65 -22.03 5.88
C LYS A 175 9.93 -21.69 4.42
N VAL A 176 11.20 -21.54 4.06
CA VAL A 176 11.62 -21.27 2.68
C VAL A 176 12.07 -22.56 2.02
N VAL A 177 11.42 -22.94 0.92
CA VAL A 177 11.81 -24.05 0.06
C VAL A 177 12.25 -23.49 -1.28
N VAL A 178 13.46 -23.83 -1.73
CA VAL A 178 14.01 -23.39 -3.02
C VAL A 178 14.15 -24.58 -3.93
N LYS A 179 13.38 -24.60 -5.03
CA LYS A 179 13.52 -25.58 -6.09
C LYS A 179 14.40 -25.00 -7.20
N GLN A 180 15.58 -25.59 -7.40
CA GLN A 180 16.47 -25.19 -8.48
C GLN A 180 16.09 -25.93 -9.77
N LEU A 181 15.79 -25.14 -10.81
CA LEU A 181 15.52 -25.67 -12.15
C LEU A 181 16.68 -25.37 -13.09
N PRO A 182 17.05 -26.31 -13.99
CA PRO A 182 18.13 -26.09 -14.94
C PRO A 182 17.73 -25.00 -15.94
N LEU A 183 18.50 -23.90 -15.97
CA LEU A 183 18.35 -22.84 -16.96
C LEU A 183 18.97 -23.26 -18.28
N VAL A 184 18.16 -23.64 -19.27
CA VAL A 184 18.60 -23.90 -20.64
C VAL A 184 18.55 -22.59 -21.43
N LYS A 185 19.70 -22.14 -21.93
CA LYS A 185 19.83 -20.92 -22.74
C LYS A 185 18.99 -21.06 -24.02
N GLY A 186 18.07 -20.11 -24.27
CA GLY A 186 17.19 -20.17 -25.46
C GLY A 186 15.94 -21.03 -25.30
N ARG A 187 15.64 -21.51 -24.08
CA ARG A 187 14.42 -22.26 -23.76
C ARG A 187 13.17 -21.42 -24.04
N LYS A 188 12.28 -21.95 -24.86
CA LYS A 188 10.90 -21.43 -24.94
C LYS A 188 10.24 -21.67 -23.59
N VAL A 189 9.38 -20.73 -23.18
CA VAL A 189 8.58 -20.88 -21.97
C VAL A 189 7.74 -22.15 -22.11
N MET A 190 7.90 -23.10 -21.19
CA MET A 190 7.18 -24.37 -21.17
C MET A 190 6.22 -24.36 -19.99
N TYR A 191 5.01 -23.89 -20.24
CA TYR A 191 3.99 -23.76 -19.18
C TYR A 191 3.61 -25.11 -18.53
N ALA A 192 3.63 -26.19 -19.30
CA ALA A 192 3.38 -27.54 -18.77
C ALA A 192 4.43 -27.93 -17.72
N GLU A 193 5.72 -27.73 -18.02
CA GLU A 193 6.80 -28.03 -17.09
C GLU A 193 6.78 -27.10 -15.85
N ASP A 194 6.41 -25.83 -16.02
CA ASP A 194 6.19 -24.92 -14.90
C ASP A 194 5.02 -25.41 -14.02
N ALA A 195 3.94 -25.93 -14.62
CA ALA A 195 2.81 -26.53 -13.93
C ALA A 195 3.22 -27.76 -13.12
N ASP A 196 3.94 -28.70 -13.75
CA ASP A 196 4.41 -29.94 -13.10
C ASP A 196 5.30 -29.62 -11.89
N ASN A 197 6.23 -28.67 -12.03
CA ASN A 197 7.10 -28.22 -10.94
C ASN A 197 6.34 -27.56 -9.79
N LEU A 198 5.29 -26.81 -10.09
CA LEU A 198 4.43 -26.20 -9.06
C LEU A 198 3.62 -27.26 -8.32
N LEU A 199 2.99 -28.19 -9.05
CA LEU A 199 2.21 -29.28 -8.47
C LEU A 199 3.07 -30.17 -7.57
N GLU A 200 4.24 -30.58 -8.03
CA GLU A 200 5.20 -31.35 -7.24
C GLU A 200 5.61 -30.59 -5.96
N THR A 201 5.83 -29.27 -6.04
CA THR A 201 6.18 -28.46 -4.87
C THR A 201 5.02 -28.37 -3.86
N ILE A 202 3.77 -28.29 -4.34
CA ILE A 202 2.57 -28.30 -3.51
C ILE A 202 2.43 -29.64 -2.80
N ASP A 203 2.52 -30.73 -3.54
CA ASP A 203 2.37 -32.09 -3.04
C ASP A 203 3.48 -32.46 -2.02
N ASP A 204 4.73 -32.17 -2.33
CA ASP A 204 5.89 -32.44 -1.46
C ASP A 204 5.85 -31.70 -0.12
N ASN A 205 5.13 -30.59 -0.05
CA ASN A 205 5.05 -29.76 1.16
C ASN A 205 3.68 -29.79 1.84
N ASN A 206 2.72 -30.58 1.36
CA ASN A 206 1.35 -30.67 1.88
C ASN A 206 0.71 -29.29 2.05
N ILE A 207 0.66 -28.49 0.98
CA ILE A 207 0.19 -27.12 1.01
C ILE A 207 -1.31 -27.06 0.71
N ASP A 208 -2.13 -26.64 1.69
CA ASP A 208 -3.58 -26.52 1.53
C ASP A 208 -3.99 -25.25 0.79
N LYS A 209 -3.25 -24.13 1.00
CA LYS A 209 -3.55 -22.85 0.38
C LYS A 209 -2.32 -22.30 -0.35
N THR A 210 -2.46 -22.02 -1.63
CA THR A 210 -1.36 -21.58 -2.48
C THR A 210 -1.63 -20.23 -3.11
N LEU A 211 -0.70 -19.28 -2.95
CA LEU A 211 -0.66 -18.02 -3.71
C LEU A 211 0.52 -18.09 -4.71
N ILE A 212 0.20 -18.04 -6.00
CA ILE A 212 1.21 -18.11 -7.06
C ILE A 212 1.50 -16.70 -7.58
N CYS A 213 2.72 -16.23 -7.37
CA CYS A 213 3.20 -14.96 -7.87
C CYS A 213 4.09 -15.19 -9.11
N ALA A 214 3.67 -14.69 -10.27
CA ALA A 214 4.44 -14.75 -11.49
C ALA A 214 5.02 -13.36 -11.86
N ARG A 215 6.11 -13.38 -12.63
CA ARG A 215 6.77 -12.14 -13.07
C ARG A 215 5.92 -11.32 -14.04
N THR A 216 5.07 -11.97 -14.84
CA THR A 216 4.25 -11.34 -15.86
C THR A 216 2.86 -11.96 -15.92
N THR A 217 1.85 -11.17 -16.31
CA THR A 217 0.50 -11.67 -16.59
C THR A 217 0.50 -12.77 -17.65
N LYS A 218 1.41 -12.70 -18.64
CA LYS A 218 1.55 -13.72 -19.69
C LYS A 218 1.91 -15.09 -19.09
N GLN A 219 2.74 -15.15 -18.05
CA GLN A 219 3.06 -16.41 -17.37
C GLN A 219 1.84 -16.99 -16.66
N ILE A 220 1.07 -16.16 -15.97
CA ILE A 220 -0.17 -16.60 -15.30
C ILE A 220 -1.18 -17.12 -16.33
N MET A 221 -1.42 -16.35 -17.40
CA MET A 221 -2.34 -16.77 -18.47
C MET A 221 -1.88 -18.04 -19.18
N GLY A 222 -0.57 -18.19 -19.38
CA GLY A 222 0.00 -19.41 -19.97
C GLY A 222 -0.17 -20.63 -19.05
N LEU A 223 0.04 -20.49 -17.76
CA LEU A 223 -0.18 -21.53 -16.77
C LEU A 223 -1.65 -21.99 -16.77
N ILE A 224 -2.60 -21.03 -16.83
CA ILE A 224 -4.03 -21.34 -16.82
C ILE A 224 -4.52 -21.96 -18.14
N SER A 225 -4.10 -21.42 -19.31
CA SER A 225 -4.68 -21.75 -20.61
C SER A 225 -3.86 -22.74 -21.45
N GLN A 226 -2.59 -22.97 -21.14
CA GLN A 226 -1.67 -23.80 -21.92
C GLN A 226 -1.02 -24.94 -21.10
N SER A 227 -1.61 -25.26 -19.92
CA SER A 227 -1.24 -26.40 -19.10
C SER A 227 -2.47 -26.99 -18.42
N ASP A 228 -2.33 -28.20 -17.87
CA ASP A 228 -3.40 -28.87 -17.13
C ASP A 228 -3.43 -28.44 -15.63
N PHE A 229 -2.69 -27.38 -15.25
CA PHE A 229 -2.53 -26.96 -13.86
C PHE A 229 -3.85 -26.79 -13.12
N CYS A 230 -4.81 -26.05 -13.72
CA CYS A 230 -6.11 -25.81 -13.09
C CYS A 230 -6.93 -27.09 -12.92
N LEU A 231 -6.85 -28.02 -13.88
CA LEU A 231 -7.52 -29.32 -13.82
C LEU A 231 -6.94 -30.20 -12.70
N GLU A 232 -5.60 -30.20 -12.59
CA GLU A 232 -4.91 -30.98 -11.56
C GLU A 232 -5.14 -30.43 -10.15
N ILE A 233 -5.17 -29.09 -9.98
CA ILE A 233 -5.55 -28.49 -8.70
C ILE A 233 -7.00 -28.80 -8.33
N ALA A 234 -7.93 -28.74 -9.28
CA ALA A 234 -9.34 -29.07 -9.02
C ALA A 234 -9.57 -30.53 -8.61
N LYS A 235 -8.68 -31.45 -8.96
CA LYS A 235 -8.73 -32.85 -8.53
C LYS A 235 -8.25 -33.07 -7.07
N ARG A 236 -7.52 -32.08 -6.53
CA ARG A 236 -6.95 -32.16 -5.18
C ARG A 236 -7.91 -31.66 -4.08
N GLY A 237 -9.04 -31.09 -4.45
CA GLY A 237 -10.07 -30.59 -3.56
C GLY A 237 -10.25 -29.11 -3.63
#